data_0da3dcae2a30112bb3e17a9d7424331a
#
_entry.id   0da3dcae2a30112bb3e17a9d7424331a
#
_cell.length_a   1.000
_cell.length_b   1.000
_cell.length_c   1.000
_cell.angle_alpha   90.00
_cell.angle_beta   90.00
_cell.angle_gamma   90.00
#
_symmetry.space_group_name_H-M   'P 1'
#
loop_
_entity.id
_entity.type
_entity.pdbx_description
1 polymer ?
#
loop_
_entity_poly.entity_id
_entity_poly.type
_entity_poly.pdbx_seq_one_letter_code
_entity_poly.pdbx_strand_id
1 'polypeptide(L)'
;MNQSRAAHDWRWPVMIAAFVITTGFRYLTLADGFPNDHFVYITAGWQMLFGEWPTRDWVDPGLPLMFALSALAQAVVGEVLLAEALLVSMAFGLAAALTVAAVVELTGSLGLAVLATALEVAVFPRTYGYPKVLVYAAVFWCFARYVNQPTPRRVVAMAIAVVGAFLFRHDHGLFLGIGGALTILLTPGDGPWRHRLRPLAVYVAAGTLLVLPYLAYVQLYGGIASYVSAGIDFSQREAARQWHVWPAVFGDADPLASALVYEFYAIPLVALLVLVAFRRDSRWWRFAAQVVPVAAVALMANYNFIRDPLVTRLPDAIVPAVVLVAWLLMRGLEARRYRPAILAAGTLALLLFSASVVRAGDLFGNIDRTSLWAEWDHPLRLLGTRTSELQQRFARRQIPTRATAGLIPFFEYLDRCSTPDHRLLVGGYLVEVPFFARRRFAAGQPYFGGSFGGEEGQRLALRRIREEIVPFAIIPSDYASAIESRFYLIDQYLRARYMLMTEVPVSDELVVSILVDSTMVPSGRDRETSWPCFR
;
A
#
# COMPACT_ATOMS: atom_id res chain seq x y z
N MET A 1 38.99 -11.08 -1.02
CA MET A 1 38.53 -11.31 -2.42
C MET A 1 37.58 -12.51 -2.58
N ASN A 2 37.75 -13.63 -1.84
CA ASN A 2 36.90 -14.82 -2.00
C ASN A 2 35.43 -14.66 -1.48
N GLN A 3 35.21 -13.92 -0.40
CA GLN A 3 33.87 -13.79 0.19
C GLN A 3 32.89 -13.00 -0.70
N SER A 4 33.35 -12.01 -1.46
CA SER A 4 32.48 -11.21 -2.34
C SER A 4 32.02 -11.98 -3.58
N ARG A 5 32.85 -12.90 -4.10
CA ARG A 5 32.44 -13.78 -5.21
C ARG A 5 31.42 -14.82 -4.74
N ALA A 6 31.67 -15.47 -3.62
CA ALA A 6 30.73 -16.45 -3.05
C ALA A 6 29.36 -15.81 -2.75
N ALA A 7 29.33 -14.60 -2.18
CA ALA A 7 28.08 -13.88 -1.94
C ALA A 7 27.32 -13.57 -3.24
N HIS A 8 28.03 -13.35 -4.34
CA HIS A 8 27.41 -13.08 -5.65
C HIS A 8 26.81 -14.34 -6.28
N ASP A 9 27.48 -15.47 -6.14
CA ASP A 9 27.03 -16.76 -6.68
C ASP A 9 25.79 -17.29 -5.95
N TRP A 10 25.74 -17.15 -4.62
CA TRP A 10 24.60 -17.57 -3.78
C TRP A 10 23.44 -16.58 -3.74
N ARG A 11 23.58 -15.40 -4.32
CA ARG A 11 22.52 -14.39 -4.32
C ARG A 11 21.21 -14.89 -4.92
N TRP A 12 21.26 -15.53 -6.08
CA TRP A 12 20.05 -15.99 -6.78
C TRP A 12 19.27 -17.06 -6.02
N PRO A 13 19.91 -18.14 -5.49
CA PRO A 13 19.22 -19.08 -4.63
C PRO A 13 18.55 -18.44 -3.42
N VAL A 14 19.23 -17.50 -2.74
CA VAL A 14 18.66 -16.79 -1.58
C VAL A 14 17.50 -15.87 -1.98
N MET A 15 17.57 -15.18 -3.11
CA MET A 15 16.47 -14.39 -3.63
C MET A 15 15.25 -15.24 -3.96
N ILE A 16 15.44 -16.41 -4.60
CA ILE A 16 14.36 -17.35 -4.91
C ILE A 16 13.75 -17.89 -3.61
N ALA A 17 14.56 -18.28 -2.65
CA ALA A 17 14.09 -18.75 -1.35
C ALA A 17 13.28 -17.66 -0.62
N ALA A 18 13.79 -16.42 -0.57
CA ALA A 18 13.08 -15.29 0.02
C ALA A 18 11.73 -15.03 -0.68
N PHE A 19 11.70 -15.08 -2.02
CA PHE A 19 10.46 -14.96 -2.78
C PHE A 19 9.45 -16.05 -2.40
N VAL A 20 9.85 -17.31 -2.47
CA VAL A 20 8.94 -18.45 -2.25
C VAL A 20 8.43 -18.49 -0.81
N ILE A 21 9.34 -18.34 0.18
CA ILE A 21 8.97 -18.37 1.60
C ILE A 21 8.03 -17.22 1.95
N THR A 22 8.37 -15.99 1.51
CA THR A 22 7.54 -14.82 1.82
C THR A 22 6.19 -14.89 1.11
N THR A 23 6.15 -15.32 -0.16
CA THR A 23 4.89 -15.51 -0.89
C THR A 23 4.00 -16.53 -0.18
N GLY A 24 4.56 -17.69 0.18
CA GLY A 24 3.82 -18.73 0.90
C GLY A 24 3.31 -18.25 2.27
N PHE A 25 4.17 -17.62 3.06
CA PHE A 25 3.80 -17.07 4.37
C PHE A 25 2.67 -16.06 4.26
N ARG A 26 2.81 -15.07 3.37
CA ARG A 26 1.78 -14.03 3.15
C ARG A 26 0.46 -14.62 2.64
N TYR A 27 0.52 -15.59 1.73
CA TYR A 27 -0.68 -16.27 1.21
C TYR A 27 -1.44 -17.02 2.31
N LEU A 28 -0.74 -17.76 3.14
CA LEU A 28 -1.35 -18.53 4.22
C LEU A 28 -1.97 -17.64 5.31
N THR A 29 -1.41 -16.44 5.56
CA THR A 29 -1.96 -15.49 6.53
C THR A 29 -3.22 -14.77 6.06
N LEU A 30 -3.60 -14.87 4.77
CA LEU A 30 -4.83 -14.25 4.23
C LEU A 30 -6.11 -15.07 4.49
N ALA A 31 -6.05 -16.04 5.41
CA ALA A 31 -7.21 -16.85 5.79
C ALA A 31 -8.43 -16.01 6.20
N ASP A 32 -8.19 -14.92 6.93
CA ASP A 32 -9.26 -14.02 7.41
C ASP A 32 -9.72 -13.02 6.34
N GLY A 33 -9.12 -13.04 5.13
CA GLY A 33 -9.42 -12.13 4.04
C GLY A 33 -8.61 -10.83 4.10
N PHE A 34 -9.19 -9.75 3.60
CA PHE A 34 -8.55 -8.45 3.49
C PHE A 34 -9.16 -7.43 4.45
N PRO A 35 -8.36 -6.48 4.99
CA PRO A 35 -8.90 -5.35 5.74
C PRO A 35 -9.69 -4.42 4.81
N ASN A 36 -10.59 -3.64 5.40
CA ASN A 36 -11.50 -2.75 4.67
C ASN A 36 -10.77 -1.82 3.68
N ASP A 37 -9.68 -1.17 4.11
CA ASP A 37 -8.86 -0.28 3.24
C ASP A 37 -8.39 -0.96 1.93
N HIS A 38 -8.19 -2.27 1.93
CA HIS A 38 -7.74 -3.00 0.76
C HIS A 38 -8.83 -3.10 -0.31
N PHE A 39 -10.10 -3.13 0.11
CA PHE A 39 -11.23 -3.19 -0.80
C PHE A 39 -11.40 -1.94 -1.67
N VAL A 40 -10.77 -0.82 -1.31
CA VAL A 40 -10.69 0.35 -2.22
C VAL A 40 -10.04 -0.06 -3.54
N TYR A 41 -8.99 -0.89 -3.50
CA TYR A 41 -8.27 -1.35 -4.70
C TYR A 41 -9.02 -2.46 -5.42
N ILE A 42 -9.56 -3.41 -4.68
CA ILE A 42 -10.35 -4.52 -5.24
C ILE A 42 -11.56 -3.98 -5.98
N THR A 43 -12.34 -3.11 -5.33
CA THR A 43 -13.57 -2.53 -5.91
C THR A 43 -13.26 -1.63 -7.10
N ALA A 44 -12.22 -0.79 -7.01
CA ALA A 44 -11.80 0.06 -8.11
C ALA A 44 -11.23 -0.75 -9.28
N GLY A 45 -10.42 -1.77 -9.01
CA GLY A 45 -9.93 -2.70 -10.03
C GLY A 45 -11.08 -3.44 -10.73
N TRP A 46 -12.06 -3.90 -9.96
CA TRP A 46 -13.26 -4.51 -10.49
C TRP A 46 -14.06 -3.55 -11.39
N GLN A 47 -14.22 -2.29 -11.00
CA GLN A 47 -14.85 -1.24 -11.80
C GLN A 47 -14.15 -1.06 -13.16
N MET A 48 -12.81 -1.17 -13.21
CA MET A 48 -12.04 -1.06 -14.46
C MET A 48 -12.37 -2.17 -15.46
N LEU A 49 -12.81 -3.36 -15.02
CA LEU A 49 -13.21 -4.45 -15.90
C LEU A 49 -14.45 -4.11 -16.73
N PHE A 50 -15.24 -3.13 -16.30
CA PHE A 50 -16.39 -2.58 -17.06
C PHE A 50 -15.99 -1.41 -17.97
N GLY A 51 -14.69 -1.17 -18.19
CA GLY A 51 -14.19 -0.10 -19.04
C GLY A 51 -14.23 1.29 -18.40
N GLU A 52 -14.43 1.37 -17.08
CA GLU A 52 -14.39 2.63 -16.33
C GLU A 52 -13.00 2.85 -15.71
N TRP A 53 -12.43 4.03 -15.93
CA TRP A 53 -11.04 4.29 -15.61
C TRP A 53 -10.88 5.43 -14.59
N PRO A 54 -9.85 5.36 -13.71
CA PRO A 54 -9.54 6.44 -12.77
C PRO A 54 -9.34 7.76 -13.51
N THR A 55 -9.64 8.87 -12.87
CA THR A 55 -9.60 10.24 -13.42
C THR A 55 -10.69 10.54 -14.45
N ARG A 56 -10.99 9.61 -15.36
CA ARG A 56 -12.06 9.79 -16.36
C ARG A 56 -13.44 9.59 -15.75
N ASP A 57 -13.67 8.47 -15.13
CA ASP A 57 -15.00 8.05 -14.68
C ASP A 57 -15.18 8.17 -13.17
N TRP A 58 -14.09 8.14 -12.42
CA TRP A 58 -14.10 8.26 -10.96
C TRP A 58 -12.81 8.90 -10.42
N VAL A 59 -12.87 9.33 -9.17
CA VAL A 59 -11.78 10.09 -8.52
C VAL A 59 -10.57 9.18 -8.25
N ASP A 60 -9.41 9.58 -8.75
CA ASP A 60 -8.13 8.93 -8.48
C ASP A 60 -7.33 9.72 -7.43
N PRO A 61 -7.06 9.14 -6.26
CA PRO A 61 -6.23 9.77 -5.23
C PRO A 61 -4.71 9.63 -5.50
N GLY A 62 -4.30 9.26 -6.71
CA GLY A 62 -2.88 9.11 -7.10
C GLY A 62 -2.35 7.69 -6.97
N LEU A 63 -3.15 6.68 -7.32
CA LEU A 63 -2.84 5.25 -7.17
C LEU A 63 -3.14 4.42 -8.45
N PRO A 64 -2.96 4.96 -9.67
CA PRO A 64 -3.52 4.34 -10.89
C PRO A 64 -3.02 2.91 -11.14
N LEU A 65 -1.73 2.63 -10.86
CA LEU A 65 -1.16 1.31 -11.10
C LEU A 65 -1.67 0.25 -10.10
N MET A 66 -2.03 0.64 -8.88
CA MET A 66 -2.65 -0.29 -7.92
C MET A 66 -3.99 -0.81 -8.44
N PHE A 67 -4.83 0.09 -8.93
CA PHE A 67 -6.13 -0.28 -9.50
C PHE A 67 -5.96 -1.14 -10.76
N ALA A 68 -5.03 -0.76 -11.64
CA ALA A 68 -4.76 -1.51 -12.86
C ALA A 68 -4.22 -2.93 -12.59
N LEU A 69 -3.38 -3.12 -11.59
CA LEU A 69 -2.88 -4.45 -11.22
C LEU A 69 -3.95 -5.31 -10.55
N SER A 70 -4.81 -4.72 -9.70
CA SER A 70 -5.95 -5.42 -9.14
C SER A 70 -6.92 -5.84 -10.25
N ALA A 71 -7.22 -4.95 -11.22
CA ALA A 71 -8.03 -5.27 -12.40
C ALA A 71 -7.40 -6.42 -13.21
N LEU A 72 -6.08 -6.36 -13.48
CA LEU A 72 -5.38 -7.40 -14.22
C LEU A 72 -5.43 -8.75 -13.48
N ALA A 73 -5.21 -8.76 -12.17
CA ALA A 73 -5.29 -9.98 -11.37
C ALA A 73 -6.69 -10.60 -11.44
N GLN A 74 -7.74 -9.78 -11.32
CA GLN A 74 -9.12 -10.22 -11.44
C GLN A 74 -9.46 -10.68 -12.87
N ALA A 75 -8.95 -10.04 -13.91
CA ALA A 75 -9.14 -10.47 -15.29
C ALA A 75 -8.49 -11.83 -15.58
N VAL A 76 -7.35 -12.14 -14.95
CA VAL A 76 -6.59 -13.38 -15.19
C VAL A 76 -7.10 -14.54 -14.34
N VAL A 77 -7.38 -14.30 -13.06
CA VAL A 77 -7.73 -15.34 -12.08
C VAL A 77 -9.24 -15.47 -11.92
N GLY A 78 -9.97 -14.40 -12.17
CA GLY A 78 -11.41 -14.27 -11.94
C GLY A 78 -11.71 -13.21 -10.88
N GLU A 79 -12.98 -12.79 -10.85
CA GLU A 79 -13.49 -11.77 -9.92
C GLU A 79 -13.69 -12.36 -8.52
N VAL A 80 -12.61 -12.83 -7.91
CA VAL A 80 -12.59 -13.50 -6.61
C VAL A 80 -11.44 -12.98 -5.75
N LEU A 81 -11.54 -13.12 -4.43
CA LEU A 81 -10.49 -12.68 -3.51
C LEU A 81 -9.16 -13.40 -3.71
N LEU A 82 -9.18 -14.59 -4.31
CA LEU A 82 -7.96 -15.33 -4.69
C LEU A 82 -7.05 -14.52 -5.63
N ALA A 83 -7.64 -13.77 -6.57
CA ALA A 83 -6.88 -12.92 -7.49
C ALA A 83 -6.00 -11.92 -6.74
N GLU A 84 -6.60 -11.23 -5.80
CA GLU A 84 -5.90 -10.24 -4.97
C GLU A 84 -4.92 -10.89 -3.99
N ALA A 85 -5.26 -12.04 -3.42
CA ALA A 85 -4.39 -12.79 -2.54
C ALA A 85 -3.09 -13.21 -3.24
N LEU A 86 -3.16 -13.67 -4.48
CA LEU A 86 -2.00 -14.01 -5.29
C LEU A 86 -1.17 -12.76 -5.63
N LEU A 87 -1.82 -11.66 -6.08
CA LEU A 87 -1.14 -10.41 -6.39
C LEU A 87 -0.34 -9.89 -5.18
N VAL A 88 -0.98 -9.76 -4.03
CA VAL A 88 -0.38 -9.23 -2.80
C VAL A 88 0.76 -10.10 -2.30
N SER A 89 0.53 -11.42 -2.24
CA SER A 89 1.55 -12.36 -1.73
C SER A 89 2.78 -12.39 -2.62
N MET A 90 2.60 -12.41 -3.95
CA MET A 90 3.70 -12.36 -4.91
C MET A 90 4.45 -11.03 -4.86
N ALA A 91 3.75 -9.91 -4.67
CA ALA A 91 4.36 -8.60 -4.54
C ALA A 91 5.25 -8.50 -3.29
N PHE A 92 4.82 -9.02 -2.13
CA PHE A 92 5.67 -9.11 -0.94
C PHE A 92 6.83 -10.07 -1.13
N GLY A 93 6.63 -11.22 -1.78
CA GLY A 93 7.71 -12.14 -2.13
C GLY A 93 8.76 -11.48 -3.02
N LEU A 94 8.33 -10.74 -4.03
CA LEU A 94 9.23 -10.00 -4.92
C LEU A 94 9.96 -8.88 -4.15
N ALA A 95 9.30 -8.17 -3.26
CA ALA A 95 9.92 -7.17 -2.39
C ALA A 95 11.04 -7.80 -1.55
N ALA A 96 10.77 -8.92 -0.87
CA ALA A 96 11.76 -9.67 -0.10
C ALA A 96 12.98 -10.08 -0.92
N ALA A 97 12.76 -10.60 -2.13
CA ALA A 97 13.85 -10.95 -3.05
C ALA A 97 14.68 -9.74 -3.47
N LEU A 98 14.03 -8.61 -3.76
CA LEU A 98 14.70 -7.36 -4.12
C LEU A 98 15.44 -6.72 -2.94
N THR A 99 14.94 -6.86 -1.72
CA THR A 99 15.64 -6.44 -0.49
C THR A 99 16.92 -7.26 -0.29
N VAL A 100 16.88 -8.60 -0.50
CA VAL A 100 18.12 -9.41 -0.54
C VAL A 100 19.10 -8.83 -1.55
N ALA A 101 18.64 -8.56 -2.78
CA ALA A 101 19.49 -8.03 -3.84
C ALA A 101 20.09 -6.65 -3.49
N ALA A 102 19.28 -5.75 -2.94
CA ALA A 102 19.70 -4.40 -2.55
C ALA A 102 20.77 -4.45 -1.44
N VAL A 103 20.55 -5.26 -0.40
CA VAL A 103 21.48 -5.37 0.74
C VAL A 103 22.77 -6.07 0.34
N VAL A 104 22.74 -7.10 -0.51
CA VAL A 104 23.95 -7.74 -1.05
C VAL A 104 24.76 -6.74 -1.89
N GLU A 105 24.13 -5.99 -2.76
CA GLU A 105 24.81 -4.95 -3.57
C GLU A 105 25.42 -3.85 -2.69
N LEU A 106 24.77 -3.52 -1.58
CA LEU A 106 25.20 -2.47 -0.65
C LEU A 106 26.34 -2.91 0.27
N THR A 107 26.26 -4.13 0.82
CA THR A 107 27.12 -4.59 1.91
C THR A 107 28.08 -5.72 1.49
N GLY A 108 27.78 -6.45 0.42
CA GLY A 108 28.49 -7.67 0.03
C GLY A 108 28.23 -8.86 0.97
N SER A 109 27.25 -8.79 1.88
CA SER A 109 26.97 -9.80 2.90
C SER A 109 25.62 -10.46 2.71
N LEU A 110 25.59 -11.76 2.46
CA LEU A 110 24.36 -12.57 2.44
C LEU A 110 23.70 -12.66 3.81
N GLY A 111 24.50 -12.76 4.90
CA GLY A 111 23.95 -12.83 6.25
C GLY A 111 23.15 -11.57 6.62
N LEU A 112 23.69 -10.38 6.30
CA LEU A 112 22.98 -9.11 6.51
C LEU A 112 21.73 -9.00 5.61
N ALA A 113 21.79 -9.53 4.39
CA ALA A 113 20.64 -9.54 3.50
C ALA A 113 19.51 -10.44 4.01
N VAL A 114 19.83 -11.64 4.48
CA VAL A 114 18.85 -12.56 5.10
C VAL A 114 18.23 -11.92 6.34
N LEU A 115 19.06 -11.32 7.22
CA LEU A 115 18.58 -10.62 8.43
C LEU A 115 17.63 -9.47 8.08
N ALA A 116 18.02 -8.60 7.14
CA ALA A 116 17.20 -7.47 6.72
C ALA A 116 15.84 -7.94 6.16
N THR A 117 15.86 -8.97 5.32
CA THR A 117 14.65 -9.55 4.74
C THR A 117 13.79 -10.25 5.79
N ALA A 118 14.38 -10.95 6.75
CA ALA A 118 13.64 -11.54 7.87
C ALA A 118 12.91 -10.49 8.71
N LEU A 119 13.56 -9.33 8.97
CA LEU A 119 12.93 -8.21 9.68
C LEU A 119 11.82 -7.54 8.84
N GLU A 120 12.02 -7.40 7.52
CA GLU A 120 10.99 -6.91 6.60
C GLU A 120 9.73 -7.79 6.64
N VAL A 121 9.90 -9.10 6.62
CA VAL A 121 8.78 -10.05 6.69
C VAL A 121 8.13 -10.05 8.08
N ALA A 122 8.95 -9.99 9.14
CA ALA A 122 8.50 -10.09 10.53
C ALA A 122 7.66 -8.89 10.98
N VAL A 123 7.93 -7.67 10.49
CA VAL A 123 7.14 -6.47 10.82
C VAL A 123 5.71 -6.54 10.26
N PHE A 124 5.47 -7.45 9.34
CA PHE A 124 4.19 -7.78 8.75
C PHE A 124 3.43 -6.56 8.21
N PRO A 125 3.92 -5.87 7.16
CA PRO A 125 3.24 -4.72 6.57
C PRO A 125 1.81 -5.08 6.16
N ARG A 126 0.91 -4.10 6.21
CA ARG A 126 -0.50 -4.30 5.83
C ARG A 126 -0.62 -4.73 4.37
N THR A 127 -1.65 -5.51 4.07
CA THR A 127 -1.86 -6.04 2.70
C THR A 127 -1.87 -4.95 1.65
N TYR A 128 -2.56 -3.83 1.90
CA TYR A 128 -2.60 -2.68 1.00
C TYR A 128 -1.32 -1.80 1.02
N GLY A 129 -0.36 -2.12 1.90
CA GLY A 129 0.98 -1.55 1.93
C GLY A 129 1.97 -2.18 0.96
N TYR A 130 1.61 -3.31 0.30
CA TYR A 130 2.51 -4.04 -0.59
C TYR A 130 3.23 -3.18 -1.64
N PRO A 131 2.59 -2.17 -2.27
CA PRO A 131 3.28 -1.39 -3.27
C PRO A 131 4.45 -0.60 -2.71
N LYS A 132 4.30 -0.04 -1.49
CA LYS A 132 5.37 0.72 -0.83
C LYS A 132 6.59 -0.15 -0.58
N VAL A 133 6.39 -1.33 0.00
CA VAL A 133 7.47 -2.30 0.28
C VAL A 133 8.16 -2.70 -1.02
N LEU A 134 7.40 -3.04 -2.05
CA LEU A 134 7.91 -3.45 -3.36
C LEU A 134 8.72 -2.34 -4.05
N VAL A 135 8.18 -1.12 -4.11
CA VAL A 135 8.85 -0.04 -4.85
C VAL A 135 10.10 0.45 -4.12
N TYR A 136 10.11 0.48 -2.78
CA TYR A 136 11.31 0.81 -2.03
C TYR A 136 12.42 -0.23 -2.29
N ALA A 137 12.10 -1.53 -2.21
CA ALA A 137 13.07 -2.58 -2.47
C ALA A 137 13.64 -2.50 -3.90
N ALA A 138 12.77 -2.32 -4.90
CA ALA A 138 13.17 -2.22 -6.31
C ALA A 138 14.06 -1.00 -6.57
N VAL A 139 13.68 0.17 -6.06
CA VAL A 139 14.41 1.41 -6.31
C VAL A 139 15.74 1.43 -5.55
N PHE A 140 15.79 0.96 -4.30
CA PHE A 140 17.06 0.88 -3.56
C PHE A 140 18.03 -0.14 -4.16
N TRP A 141 17.53 -1.23 -4.72
CA TRP A 141 18.37 -2.11 -5.53
C TRP A 141 18.96 -1.37 -6.74
N CYS A 142 18.15 -0.57 -7.46
CA CYS A 142 18.64 0.27 -8.56
C CYS A 142 19.69 1.30 -8.08
N PHE A 143 19.48 1.95 -6.92
CA PHE A 143 20.46 2.87 -6.32
C PHE A 143 21.80 2.17 -6.04
N ALA A 144 21.76 1.05 -5.34
CA ALA A 144 22.97 0.29 -5.00
C ALA A 144 23.73 -0.16 -6.25
N ARG A 145 23.01 -0.65 -7.25
CA ARG A 145 23.61 -1.04 -8.54
C ARG A 145 24.26 0.14 -9.27
N TYR A 146 23.60 1.30 -9.28
CA TYR A 146 24.15 2.49 -9.91
C TYR A 146 25.42 2.98 -9.19
N VAL A 147 25.43 3.05 -7.86
CA VAL A 147 26.60 3.43 -7.07
C VAL A 147 27.79 2.48 -7.32
N ASN A 148 27.52 1.18 -7.48
CA ASN A 148 28.56 0.18 -7.76
C ASN A 148 29.14 0.29 -9.18
N GLN A 149 28.31 0.63 -10.17
CA GLN A 149 28.73 0.79 -11.56
C GLN A 149 27.84 1.83 -12.24
N PRO A 150 28.24 3.10 -12.30
CA PRO A 150 27.46 4.17 -12.91
C PRO A 150 27.46 4.04 -14.44
N THR A 151 26.35 3.57 -15.02
CA THR A 151 26.17 3.45 -16.46
C THR A 151 24.84 4.07 -16.91
N PRO A 152 24.72 4.56 -18.15
CA PRO A 152 23.48 5.13 -18.67
C PRO A 152 22.29 4.15 -18.59
N ARG A 153 22.52 2.86 -18.82
CA ARG A 153 21.48 1.82 -18.72
C ARG A 153 20.90 1.73 -17.31
N ARG A 154 21.75 1.90 -16.27
CA ARG A 154 21.30 1.87 -14.87
C ARG A 154 20.57 3.14 -14.46
N VAL A 155 20.91 4.28 -15.07
CA VAL A 155 20.14 5.53 -14.93
C VAL A 155 18.72 5.33 -15.46
N VAL A 156 18.59 4.76 -16.66
CA VAL A 156 17.26 4.48 -17.26
C VAL A 156 16.49 3.46 -16.44
N ALA A 157 17.12 2.38 -15.99
CA ALA A 157 16.47 1.38 -15.13
C ALA A 157 15.97 1.99 -13.82
N MET A 158 16.74 2.91 -13.21
CA MET A 158 16.33 3.65 -12.03
C MET A 158 15.14 4.58 -12.33
N ALA A 159 15.13 5.27 -13.48
CA ALA A 159 14.01 6.10 -13.90
C ALA A 159 12.73 5.25 -14.10
N ILE A 160 12.83 4.07 -14.70
CA ILE A 160 11.71 3.14 -14.88
C ILE A 160 11.16 2.72 -13.50
N ALA A 161 12.03 2.33 -12.56
CA ALA A 161 11.61 1.91 -11.24
C ALA A 161 10.93 3.05 -10.46
N VAL A 162 11.45 4.28 -10.56
CA VAL A 162 10.88 5.46 -9.91
C VAL A 162 9.53 5.87 -10.54
N VAL A 163 9.40 5.81 -11.85
CA VAL A 163 8.11 6.08 -12.52
C VAL A 163 7.09 5.00 -12.16
N GLY A 164 7.50 3.73 -12.11
CA GLY A 164 6.65 2.66 -11.57
C GLY A 164 6.18 2.96 -10.15
N ALA A 165 7.08 3.40 -9.28
CA ALA A 165 6.75 3.83 -7.92
C ALA A 165 5.78 5.02 -7.90
N PHE A 166 5.96 6.00 -8.78
CA PHE A 166 5.07 7.14 -8.92
C PHE A 166 3.66 6.71 -9.36
N LEU A 167 3.54 5.80 -10.30
CA LEU A 167 2.24 5.28 -10.73
C LEU A 167 1.57 4.39 -9.67
N PHE A 168 2.34 3.75 -8.81
CA PHE A 168 1.80 3.05 -7.64
C PHE A 168 1.30 4.01 -6.56
N ARG A 169 2.09 5.06 -6.29
CA ARG A 169 1.77 6.11 -5.32
C ARG A 169 2.58 7.37 -5.63
N HIS A 170 1.90 8.44 -5.98
CA HIS A 170 2.55 9.67 -6.42
C HIS A 170 3.51 10.25 -5.36
N ASP A 171 3.11 10.28 -4.09
CA ASP A 171 3.92 10.77 -2.97
C ASP A 171 5.22 9.95 -2.79
N HIS A 172 5.12 8.63 -2.72
CA HIS A 172 6.28 7.74 -2.58
C HIS A 172 7.18 7.76 -3.83
N GLY A 173 6.60 7.85 -5.02
CA GLY A 173 7.36 8.01 -6.26
C GLY A 173 8.17 9.31 -6.28
N LEU A 174 7.63 10.41 -5.76
CA LEU A 174 8.35 11.67 -5.63
C LEU A 174 9.54 11.55 -4.65
N PHE A 175 9.33 10.93 -3.48
CA PHE A 175 10.42 10.70 -2.51
C PHE A 175 11.54 9.87 -3.12
N LEU A 176 11.21 8.80 -3.82
CA LEU A 176 12.18 7.94 -4.53
C LEU A 176 12.83 8.68 -5.70
N GLY A 177 12.12 9.57 -6.37
CA GLY A 177 12.64 10.44 -7.43
C GLY A 177 13.75 11.37 -6.91
N ILE A 178 13.52 12.01 -5.76
CA ILE A 178 14.52 12.82 -5.06
C ILE A 178 15.72 11.95 -4.64
N GLY A 179 15.46 10.75 -4.07
CA GLY A 179 16.50 9.80 -3.72
C GLY A 179 17.37 9.40 -4.91
N GLY A 180 16.77 9.17 -6.08
CA GLY A 180 17.47 8.86 -7.34
C GLY A 180 18.38 10.00 -7.81
N ALA A 181 17.89 11.24 -7.76
CA ALA A 181 18.67 12.42 -8.08
C ALA A 181 19.86 12.57 -7.13
N LEU A 182 19.65 12.40 -5.82
CA LEU A 182 20.72 12.41 -4.80
C LEU A 182 21.74 11.30 -5.06
N THR A 183 21.28 10.09 -5.41
CA THR A 183 22.17 8.97 -5.76
C THR A 183 23.10 9.34 -6.91
N ILE A 184 22.58 9.94 -7.97
CA ILE A 184 23.37 10.36 -9.14
C ILE A 184 24.37 11.45 -8.75
N LEU A 185 23.92 12.46 -8.03
CA LEU A 185 24.77 13.61 -7.66
C LEU A 185 25.88 13.23 -6.69
N LEU A 186 25.67 12.28 -5.79
CA LEU A 186 26.65 11.86 -4.79
C LEU A 186 27.58 10.75 -5.28
N THR A 187 27.21 9.99 -6.31
CA THR A 187 28.07 8.90 -6.83
C THR A 187 29.39 9.45 -7.34
N PRO A 188 30.55 8.96 -6.84
CA PRO A 188 31.85 9.39 -7.31
C PRO A 188 32.05 9.04 -8.80
N GLY A 189 32.68 9.93 -9.53
CA GLY A 189 33.03 9.75 -10.95
C GLY A 189 34.35 10.42 -11.28
N ASP A 190 34.95 10.03 -12.41
CA ASP A 190 36.26 10.47 -12.87
C ASP A 190 36.21 11.87 -13.50
N GLY A 191 35.79 12.89 -12.77
CA GLY A 191 35.73 14.24 -13.31
C GLY A 191 35.08 15.28 -12.41
N PRO A 192 35.06 16.54 -12.85
CA PRO A 192 34.43 17.61 -12.10
C PRO A 192 32.92 17.31 -11.92
N TRP A 193 32.34 17.87 -10.86
CA TRP A 193 30.95 17.66 -10.47
C TRP A 193 29.95 17.90 -11.62
N ARG A 194 30.29 18.75 -12.58
CA ARG A 194 29.47 19.03 -13.78
C ARG A 194 29.22 17.80 -14.64
N HIS A 195 30.11 16.80 -14.62
CA HIS A 195 29.90 15.54 -15.36
C HIS A 195 28.72 14.74 -14.81
N ARG A 196 28.31 14.96 -13.55
CA ARG A 196 27.15 14.34 -12.93
C ARG A 196 25.81 14.92 -13.41
N LEU A 197 25.83 16.13 -13.99
CA LEU A 197 24.63 16.77 -14.56
C LEU A 197 24.11 16.03 -15.80
N ARG A 198 25.00 15.42 -16.59
CA ARG A 198 24.58 14.64 -17.77
C ARG A 198 23.75 13.41 -17.40
N PRO A 199 24.19 12.49 -16.50
CA PRO A 199 23.34 11.38 -16.06
C PRO A 199 22.09 11.85 -15.31
N LEU A 200 22.13 12.97 -14.59
CA LEU A 200 20.94 13.57 -13.99
C LEU A 200 19.95 14.04 -15.06
N ALA A 201 20.42 14.72 -16.11
CA ALA A 201 19.57 15.12 -17.22
C ALA A 201 18.95 13.91 -17.94
N VAL A 202 19.71 12.84 -18.15
CA VAL A 202 19.19 11.57 -18.70
C VAL A 202 18.12 10.97 -17.79
N TYR A 203 18.34 10.98 -16.47
CA TYR A 203 17.38 10.48 -15.49
C TYR A 203 16.06 11.25 -15.53
N VAL A 204 16.14 12.58 -15.51
CA VAL A 204 14.96 13.46 -15.57
C VAL A 204 14.24 13.30 -16.91
N ALA A 205 14.97 13.32 -18.03
CA ALA A 205 14.39 13.16 -19.36
C ALA A 205 13.70 11.80 -19.53
N ALA A 206 14.34 10.70 -19.08
CA ALA A 206 13.76 9.37 -19.12
C ALA A 206 12.51 9.27 -18.23
N GLY A 207 12.56 9.82 -17.00
CA GLY A 207 11.42 9.87 -16.11
C GLY A 207 10.25 10.65 -16.69
N THR A 208 10.52 11.84 -17.23
CA THR A 208 9.50 12.68 -17.90
C THR A 208 8.88 11.94 -19.08
N LEU A 209 9.70 11.35 -19.97
CA LEU A 209 9.22 10.63 -21.14
C LEU A 209 8.32 9.44 -20.75
N LEU A 210 8.69 8.70 -19.69
CA LEU A 210 7.94 7.53 -19.22
C LEU A 210 6.62 7.91 -18.54
N VAL A 211 6.56 9.06 -17.84
CA VAL A 211 5.32 9.50 -17.19
C VAL A 211 4.41 10.28 -18.13
N LEU A 212 4.92 10.78 -19.26
CA LEU A 212 4.20 11.63 -20.20
C LEU A 212 2.87 11.03 -20.71
N PRO A 213 2.77 9.74 -21.06
CA PRO A 213 1.49 9.14 -21.49
C PRO A 213 0.41 9.24 -20.41
N TYR A 214 0.80 9.02 -19.15
CA TYR A 214 -0.12 9.17 -18.02
C TYR A 214 -0.53 10.62 -17.80
N LEU A 215 0.41 11.57 -17.88
CA LEU A 215 0.10 13.00 -17.76
C LEU A 215 -0.79 13.49 -18.91
N ALA A 216 -0.58 12.99 -20.12
CA ALA A 216 -1.44 13.29 -21.27
C ALA A 216 -2.87 12.77 -21.04
N TYR A 217 -3.01 11.55 -20.50
CA TYR A 217 -4.29 10.99 -20.11
C TYR A 217 -4.99 11.85 -19.02
N VAL A 218 -4.28 12.23 -17.96
CA VAL A 218 -4.81 13.09 -16.90
C VAL A 218 -5.22 14.45 -17.47
N GLN A 219 -4.41 15.04 -18.35
CA GLN A 219 -4.73 16.32 -18.99
C GLN A 219 -6.01 16.24 -19.83
N LEU A 220 -6.18 15.13 -20.57
CA LEU A 220 -7.33 14.93 -21.46
C LEU A 220 -8.64 14.80 -20.68
N TYR A 221 -8.66 14.09 -19.55
CA TYR A 221 -9.89 13.74 -18.86
C TYR A 221 -10.18 14.55 -17.60
N GLY A 222 -9.16 15.03 -16.88
CA GLY A 222 -9.36 15.77 -15.63
C GLY A 222 -8.69 17.14 -15.60
N GLY A 223 -7.70 17.38 -16.48
CA GLY A 223 -6.80 18.52 -16.40
C GLY A 223 -5.76 18.37 -15.30
N ILE A 224 -4.48 18.52 -15.64
CA ILE A 224 -3.37 18.33 -14.68
C ILE A 224 -3.50 19.28 -13.48
N ALA A 225 -3.86 20.54 -13.71
CA ALA A 225 -4.01 21.53 -12.63
C ALA A 225 -5.10 21.10 -11.62
N SER A 226 -6.28 20.70 -12.10
CA SER A 226 -7.37 20.21 -11.26
C SER A 226 -7.00 18.91 -10.54
N TYR A 227 -6.32 18.00 -11.21
CA TYR A 227 -5.84 16.75 -10.62
C TYR A 227 -4.87 16.99 -9.46
N VAL A 228 -3.88 17.88 -9.66
CA VAL A 228 -2.89 18.23 -8.63
C VAL A 228 -3.56 18.96 -7.47
N SER A 229 -4.45 19.94 -7.74
CA SER A 229 -5.16 20.66 -6.68
C SER A 229 -6.05 19.71 -5.86
N ALA A 230 -6.78 18.80 -6.50
CA ALA A 230 -7.58 17.79 -5.80
C ALA A 230 -6.73 16.87 -4.91
N GLY A 231 -5.54 16.47 -5.38
CA GLY A 231 -4.58 15.69 -4.60
C GLY A 231 -4.03 16.45 -3.38
N ILE A 232 -3.74 17.74 -3.54
CA ILE A 232 -3.30 18.61 -2.43
C ILE A 232 -4.45 18.78 -1.42
N ASP A 233 -5.65 19.11 -1.87
CA ASP A 233 -6.83 19.26 -1.03
C ASP A 233 -7.15 17.96 -0.27
N PHE A 234 -7.06 16.81 -0.92
CA PHE A 234 -7.18 15.51 -0.29
C PHE A 234 -6.15 15.34 0.83
N SER A 235 -4.88 15.61 0.53
CA SER A 235 -3.80 15.48 1.52
C SER A 235 -3.97 16.43 2.71
N GLN A 236 -4.40 17.66 2.48
CA GLN A 236 -4.65 18.64 3.54
C GLN A 236 -5.82 18.23 4.44
N ARG A 237 -6.91 17.74 3.86
CA ARG A 237 -8.07 17.26 4.63
C ARG A 237 -7.74 16.02 5.43
N GLU A 238 -6.98 15.11 4.85
CA GLU A 238 -6.48 13.94 5.58
C GLU A 238 -5.54 14.37 6.72
N ALA A 239 -4.66 15.34 6.52
CA ALA A 239 -3.82 15.88 7.58
C ALA A 239 -4.61 16.55 8.71
N ALA A 240 -5.70 17.26 8.39
CA ALA A 240 -6.55 17.94 9.37
C ALA A 240 -7.35 16.97 10.28
N ARG A 241 -7.55 15.72 9.84
CA ARG A 241 -8.31 14.71 10.61
C ARG A 241 -7.48 14.01 11.69
N GLN A 242 -6.18 14.37 11.85
CA GLN A 242 -5.25 13.43 12.43
C GLN A 242 -4.66 13.85 13.74
N TRP A 243 -4.30 12.82 14.49
CA TRP A 243 -3.78 12.89 15.84
C TRP A 243 -2.26 12.83 15.79
N HIS A 244 -1.60 13.97 15.94
CA HIS A 244 -0.15 14.05 16.06
C HIS A 244 0.30 13.61 17.47
N VAL A 245 -0.12 12.40 17.88
CA VAL A 245 0.25 11.87 19.19
C VAL A 245 1.33 10.82 19.02
N TRP A 246 2.51 11.12 19.57
CA TRP A 246 3.58 10.15 19.68
C TRP A 246 3.19 9.06 20.69
N PRO A 247 3.41 7.77 20.40
CA PRO A 247 3.07 6.71 21.32
C PRO A 247 3.91 6.81 22.60
N ALA A 248 3.27 6.63 23.74
CA ALA A 248 3.98 6.55 25.01
C ALA A 248 4.83 5.26 25.04
N VAL A 249 6.08 5.38 25.48
CA VAL A 249 6.96 4.21 25.67
C VAL A 249 6.66 3.51 27.01
N PHE A 250 6.12 4.27 27.97
CA PHE A 250 5.76 3.78 29.30
C PHE A 250 4.28 4.03 29.56
N GLY A 251 3.62 3.11 30.25
CA GLY A 251 2.18 3.17 30.55
C GLY A 251 1.45 1.96 30.02
N ASP A 252 0.19 2.13 29.63
CA ASP A 252 -0.68 1.04 29.14
C ASP A 252 -0.34 0.60 27.69
N ALA A 253 0.49 1.34 26.98
CA ALA A 253 0.93 1.00 25.63
C ALA A 253 2.00 -0.11 25.68
N ASP A 254 2.03 -0.95 24.63
CA ASP A 254 3.11 -1.92 24.44
C ASP A 254 4.45 -1.20 24.20
N PRO A 255 5.43 -1.30 25.11
CA PRO A 255 6.66 -0.51 25.04
C PRO A 255 7.52 -0.87 23.83
N LEU A 256 7.54 -2.15 23.39
CA LEU A 256 8.31 -2.56 22.22
C LEU A 256 7.68 -2.08 20.90
N ALA A 257 6.35 -2.20 20.79
CA ALA A 257 5.65 -1.67 19.63
C ALA A 257 5.80 -0.13 19.53
N SER A 258 5.77 0.56 20.67
CA SER A 258 6.01 2.00 20.75
C SER A 258 7.47 2.36 20.44
N ALA A 259 8.44 1.57 20.92
CA ALA A 259 9.86 1.77 20.63
C ALA A 259 10.16 1.72 19.13
N LEU A 260 9.50 0.83 18.38
CA LEU A 260 9.66 0.73 16.94
C LEU A 260 9.44 2.08 16.23
N VAL A 261 8.48 2.88 16.69
CA VAL A 261 8.22 4.20 16.11
C VAL A 261 9.45 5.09 16.21
N TYR A 262 10.07 5.16 17.41
CA TYR A 262 11.26 5.97 17.64
C TYR A 262 12.47 5.44 16.88
N GLU A 263 12.61 4.12 16.76
CA GLU A 263 13.67 3.47 16.00
C GLU A 263 13.60 3.83 14.50
N PHE A 264 12.42 3.88 13.90
CA PHE A 264 12.24 4.29 12.50
C PHE A 264 12.72 5.72 12.24
N TYR A 265 12.53 6.65 13.21
CA TYR A 265 13.04 8.01 13.08
C TYR A 265 14.51 8.12 13.44
N ALA A 266 15.01 7.33 14.39
CA ALA A 266 16.41 7.35 14.83
C ALA A 266 17.37 6.74 13.78
N ILE A 267 17.00 5.62 13.14
CA ILE A 267 17.86 4.88 12.21
C ILE A 267 18.44 5.78 11.10
N PRO A 268 17.66 6.56 10.34
CA PRO A 268 18.22 7.42 9.29
C PRO A 268 19.13 8.52 9.87
N LEU A 269 18.82 9.08 11.04
CA LEU A 269 19.65 10.09 11.70
C LEU A 269 20.96 9.50 12.16
N VAL A 270 20.94 8.32 12.79
CA VAL A 270 22.15 7.59 13.22
C VAL A 270 23.02 7.24 12.02
N ALA A 271 22.42 6.79 10.91
CA ALA A 271 23.17 6.49 9.69
C ALA A 271 23.89 7.73 9.12
N LEU A 272 23.23 8.89 9.13
CA LEU A 272 23.84 10.16 8.73
C LEU A 272 24.97 10.60 9.70
N LEU A 273 24.77 10.44 11.00
CA LEU A 273 25.80 10.74 12.00
C LEU A 273 27.03 9.84 11.84
N VAL A 274 26.83 8.55 11.63
CA VAL A 274 27.91 7.60 11.36
C VAL A 274 28.62 7.95 10.05
N LEU A 275 27.90 8.34 8.99
CA LEU A 275 28.50 8.82 7.75
C LEU A 275 29.43 10.03 8.00
N VAL A 276 29.02 11.00 8.82
CA VAL A 276 29.86 12.15 9.20
C VAL A 276 31.12 11.71 9.97
N ALA A 277 31.01 10.69 10.83
CA ALA A 277 32.18 10.12 11.51
C ALA A 277 33.21 9.53 10.53
N PHE A 278 32.77 9.00 9.39
CA PHE A 278 33.64 8.48 8.33
C PHE A 278 34.11 9.54 7.32
N ARG A 279 33.90 10.84 7.57
CA ARG A 279 34.26 11.94 6.63
C ARG A 279 35.72 11.98 6.17
N ARG A 280 36.64 11.38 6.93
CA ARG A 280 38.06 11.29 6.58
C ARG A 280 38.44 10.02 5.81
N ASP A 281 37.50 9.06 5.61
CA ASP A 281 37.73 7.87 4.80
C ASP A 281 37.71 8.26 3.31
N SER A 282 38.66 7.73 2.55
CA SER A 282 38.73 7.95 1.09
C SER A 282 37.48 7.49 0.33
N ARG A 283 36.73 6.57 0.92
CA ARG A 283 35.46 6.03 0.39
C ARG A 283 34.24 6.87 0.76
N TRP A 284 34.41 8.01 1.46
CA TRP A 284 33.30 8.79 2.03
C TRP A 284 32.22 9.12 1.01
N TRP A 285 32.59 9.56 -0.20
CA TRP A 285 31.62 9.89 -1.24
C TRP A 285 30.79 8.68 -1.68
N ARG A 286 31.41 7.49 -1.73
CA ARG A 286 30.69 6.26 -2.01
C ARG A 286 29.69 5.92 -0.89
N PHE A 287 30.09 6.08 0.36
CA PHE A 287 29.21 5.90 1.51
C PHE A 287 28.06 6.92 1.51
N ALA A 288 28.36 8.19 1.19
CA ALA A 288 27.33 9.22 1.05
C ALA A 288 26.32 8.87 -0.03
N ALA A 289 26.76 8.41 -1.19
CA ALA A 289 25.89 7.96 -2.28
C ALA A 289 25.03 6.73 -1.91
N GLN A 290 25.48 5.89 -0.97
CA GLN A 290 24.75 4.75 -0.45
C GLN A 290 23.71 5.12 0.61
N VAL A 291 24.03 6.04 1.51
CA VAL A 291 23.24 6.32 2.72
C VAL A 291 22.30 7.51 2.55
N VAL A 292 22.81 8.63 2.02
CA VAL A 292 22.04 9.89 1.98
C VAL A 292 20.73 9.74 1.21
N PRO A 293 20.68 9.09 0.04
CA PRO A 293 19.42 8.89 -0.68
C PRO A 293 18.41 8.06 0.11
N VAL A 294 18.87 6.95 0.73
CA VAL A 294 17.99 6.06 1.51
C VAL A 294 17.51 6.76 2.78
N ALA A 295 18.38 7.47 3.49
CA ALA A 295 18.02 8.23 4.68
C ALA A 295 17.06 9.38 4.36
N ALA A 296 17.26 10.10 3.25
CA ALA A 296 16.35 11.14 2.79
C ALA A 296 14.95 10.58 2.49
N VAL A 297 14.87 9.46 1.77
CA VAL A 297 13.60 8.78 1.49
C VAL A 297 12.94 8.30 2.78
N ALA A 298 13.71 7.71 3.72
CA ALA A 298 13.20 7.26 5.00
C ALA A 298 12.60 8.44 5.81
N LEU A 299 13.31 9.57 5.89
CA LEU A 299 12.84 10.76 6.61
C LEU A 299 11.58 11.36 5.97
N MET A 300 11.52 11.45 4.64
CA MET A 300 10.33 11.94 3.93
C MET A 300 9.12 11.01 4.14
N ALA A 301 9.33 9.68 4.05
CA ALA A 301 8.27 8.70 4.28
C ALA A 301 7.78 8.73 5.74
N ASN A 302 8.69 8.77 6.71
CA ASN A 302 8.35 8.83 8.13
C ASN A 302 7.60 10.13 8.47
N TYR A 303 8.05 11.27 7.92
CA TYR A 303 7.34 12.55 8.07
C TYR A 303 5.92 12.49 7.49
N ASN A 304 5.75 11.87 6.34
CA ASN A 304 4.42 11.69 5.73
C ASN A 304 3.49 10.83 6.60
N PHE A 305 4.03 9.93 7.42
CA PHE A 305 3.25 9.08 8.34
C PHE A 305 2.99 9.70 9.71
N ILE A 306 3.65 10.81 10.10
CA ILE A 306 3.50 11.45 11.43
C ILE A 306 2.06 11.86 11.73
N ARG A 307 1.26 11.95 10.74
CA ARG A 307 -0.15 12.35 10.80
C ARG A 307 -1.12 11.25 11.24
N ASP A 308 -0.71 9.98 11.35
CA ASP A 308 -1.59 8.82 11.61
C ASP A 308 -1.06 7.98 12.78
N PRO A 309 -1.82 7.02 13.30
CA PRO A 309 -1.31 6.04 14.25
C PRO A 309 -0.02 5.39 13.73
N LEU A 310 1.10 5.88 14.23
CA LEU A 310 2.43 5.60 13.68
C LEU A 310 2.74 4.10 13.70
N VAL A 311 2.33 3.39 14.75
CA VAL A 311 2.55 1.94 14.90
C VAL A 311 1.96 1.14 13.73
N THR A 312 0.82 1.56 13.18
CA THR A 312 0.16 0.84 12.08
C THR A 312 0.68 1.22 10.69
N ARG A 313 1.28 2.39 10.53
CA ARG A 313 1.72 2.92 9.23
C ARG A 313 3.19 2.69 8.93
N LEU A 314 4.06 2.77 9.94
CA LEU A 314 5.50 2.62 9.77
C LEU A 314 5.94 1.25 9.23
N PRO A 315 5.31 0.11 9.56
CA PRO A 315 5.65 -1.17 8.92
C PRO A 315 5.71 -1.13 7.39
N ASP A 316 4.90 -0.30 6.75
CA ASP A 316 4.93 -0.14 5.30
C ASP A 316 6.22 0.54 4.77
N ALA A 317 7.00 1.20 5.65
CA ALA A 317 8.29 1.84 5.35
C ALA A 317 9.50 1.06 5.91
N ILE A 318 9.36 -0.24 6.14
CA ILE A 318 10.42 -1.07 6.72
C ILE A 318 11.68 -1.14 5.86
N VAL A 319 11.56 -1.16 4.53
CA VAL A 319 12.69 -1.39 3.62
C VAL A 319 13.80 -0.34 3.78
N PRO A 320 13.52 0.99 3.82
CA PRO A 320 14.54 1.97 4.13
C PRO A 320 15.25 1.70 5.46
N ALA A 321 14.50 1.32 6.50
CA ALA A 321 15.05 1.08 7.83
C ALA A 321 16.01 -0.13 7.82
N VAL A 322 15.60 -1.29 7.28
CA VAL A 322 16.46 -2.49 7.26
C VAL A 322 17.68 -2.34 6.35
N VAL A 323 17.57 -1.59 5.25
CA VAL A 323 18.72 -1.27 4.39
C VAL A 323 19.75 -0.42 5.13
N LEU A 324 19.29 0.61 5.88
CA LEU A 324 20.18 1.44 6.71
C LEU A 324 20.77 0.66 7.88
N VAL A 325 20.00 -0.19 8.56
CA VAL A 325 20.49 -1.08 9.62
C VAL A 325 21.58 -2.02 9.08
N ALA A 326 21.37 -2.65 7.93
CA ALA A 326 22.36 -3.51 7.30
C ALA A 326 23.67 -2.75 6.98
N TRP A 327 23.56 -1.52 6.49
CA TRP A 327 24.72 -0.67 6.24
C TRP A 327 25.44 -0.30 7.56
N LEU A 328 24.72 0.10 8.60
CA LEU A 328 25.28 0.44 9.92
C LEU A 328 26.03 -0.75 10.53
N LEU A 329 25.44 -1.94 10.49
CA LEU A 329 26.09 -3.16 10.99
C LEU A 329 27.36 -3.46 10.21
N MET A 330 27.35 -3.34 8.89
CA MET A 330 28.57 -3.54 8.07
C MET A 330 29.67 -2.56 8.44
N ARG A 331 29.33 -1.26 8.64
CA ARG A 331 30.33 -0.24 9.06
C ARG A 331 30.83 -0.51 10.47
N GLY A 332 29.98 -0.93 11.39
CA GLY A 332 30.38 -1.34 12.74
C GLY A 332 31.41 -2.49 12.73
N LEU A 333 31.20 -3.50 11.86
CA LEU A 333 32.13 -4.62 11.70
C LEU A 333 33.49 -4.20 11.12
N GLU A 334 33.56 -3.13 10.32
CA GLU A 334 34.81 -2.59 9.75
C GLU A 334 35.58 -1.68 10.73
N ALA A 335 34.93 -1.14 11.78
CA ALA A 335 35.55 -0.22 12.74
C ALA A 335 36.52 -0.95 13.69
N ARG A 336 37.82 -0.92 13.38
CA ARG A 336 38.85 -1.68 14.13
C ARG A 336 39.14 -1.17 15.51
N ARG A 337 39.17 0.16 15.73
CA ARG A 337 39.69 0.80 16.98
C ARG A 337 38.78 0.59 18.20
N TYR A 338 37.45 0.61 18.00
CA TYR A 338 36.46 0.50 19.10
C TYR A 338 35.58 -0.73 18.92
N ARG A 339 36.13 -1.77 18.31
CA ARG A 339 35.39 -2.96 17.87
C ARG A 339 34.52 -3.60 18.95
N PRO A 340 34.99 -3.88 20.19
CA PRO A 340 34.14 -4.54 21.18
C PRO A 340 32.97 -3.67 21.64
N ALA A 341 33.16 -2.38 21.89
CA ALA A 341 32.11 -1.47 22.33
C ALA A 341 31.09 -1.22 21.20
N ILE A 342 31.57 -1.02 19.96
CA ILE A 342 30.70 -0.83 18.79
C ILE A 342 29.90 -2.10 18.50
N LEU A 343 30.55 -3.28 18.60
CA LEU A 343 29.84 -4.56 18.40
C LEU A 343 28.78 -4.79 19.49
N ALA A 344 29.11 -4.53 20.76
CA ALA A 344 28.16 -4.66 21.87
C ALA A 344 26.96 -3.71 21.70
N ALA A 345 27.21 -2.42 21.44
CA ALA A 345 26.15 -1.43 21.21
C ALA A 345 25.31 -1.78 19.96
N GLY A 346 25.96 -2.15 18.87
CA GLY A 346 25.26 -2.55 17.63
C GLY A 346 24.43 -3.82 17.81
N THR A 347 24.93 -4.81 18.56
CA THR A 347 24.18 -6.03 18.88
C THR A 347 22.98 -5.70 19.76
N LEU A 348 23.14 -4.87 20.79
CA LEU A 348 22.03 -4.46 21.65
C LEU A 348 20.96 -3.70 20.86
N ALA A 349 21.36 -2.73 20.03
CA ALA A 349 20.44 -1.98 19.17
C ALA A 349 19.71 -2.91 18.18
N LEU A 350 20.41 -3.88 17.58
CA LEU A 350 19.81 -4.87 16.69
C LEU A 350 18.81 -5.78 17.42
N LEU A 351 19.15 -6.25 18.63
CA LEU A 351 18.25 -7.06 19.44
C LEU A 351 16.99 -6.29 19.81
N LEU A 352 17.14 -5.02 20.23
CA LEU A 352 16.01 -4.16 20.53
C LEU A 352 15.13 -3.96 19.29
N PHE A 353 15.72 -3.55 18.17
CA PHE A 353 14.99 -3.36 16.91
C PHE A 353 14.28 -4.64 16.45
N SER A 354 14.94 -5.80 16.54
CA SER A 354 14.35 -7.08 16.19
C SER A 354 13.16 -7.44 17.09
N ALA A 355 13.30 -7.21 18.41
CA ALA A 355 12.22 -7.43 19.37
C ALA A 355 11.02 -6.49 19.10
N SER A 356 11.29 -5.21 18.83
CA SER A 356 10.27 -4.22 18.46
C SER A 356 9.54 -4.61 17.18
N VAL A 357 10.28 -5.04 16.14
CA VAL A 357 9.73 -5.52 14.86
C VAL A 357 8.84 -6.76 15.05
N VAL A 358 9.34 -7.77 15.78
CA VAL A 358 8.59 -9.02 16.04
C VAL A 358 7.30 -8.73 16.82
N ARG A 359 7.39 -7.82 17.82
CA ARG A 359 6.25 -7.47 18.66
C ARG A 359 5.21 -6.63 17.92
N ALA A 360 5.64 -5.58 17.23
CA ALA A 360 4.75 -4.69 16.49
C ALA A 360 4.08 -5.40 15.29
N GLY A 361 4.81 -6.33 14.66
CA GLY A 361 4.30 -7.13 13.54
C GLY A 361 3.44 -8.32 13.96
N ASP A 362 3.30 -8.60 15.26
CA ASP A 362 2.60 -9.79 15.76
C ASP A 362 3.05 -11.07 15.05
N LEU A 363 4.38 -11.26 14.92
CA LEU A 363 4.94 -12.35 14.13
C LEU A 363 4.41 -13.73 14.55
N PHE A 364 4.32 -14.00 15.86
CA PHE A 364 3.86 -15.29 16.35
C PHE A 364 2.37 -15.50 16.06
N GLY A 365 1.52 -14.49 16.29
CA GLY A 365 0.12 -14.56 15.91
C GLY A 365 -0.08 -14.74 14.40
N ASN A 366 0.79 -14.12 13.58
CA ASN A 366 0.74 -14.34 12.13
C ASN A 366 1.20 -15.76 11.73
N ILE A 367 2.19 -16.34 12.43
CA ILE A 367 2.58 -17.75 12.22
C ILE A 367 1.42 -18.67 12.60
N ASP A 368 0.74 -18.43 13.72
CA ASP A 368 -0.40 -19.23 14.15
C ASP A 368 -1.56 -19.16 13.13
N ARG A 369 -1.83 -17.97 12.56
CA ARG A 369 -2.82 -17.79 11.46
C ARG A 369 -2.51 -18.63 10.23
N THR A 370 -1.24 -18.98 9.97
CA THR A 370 -0.91 -19.86 8.84
C THR A 370 -1.37 -21.29 9.04
N SER A 371 -1.62 -21.73 10.26
CA SER A 371 -1.88 -23.13 10.65
C SER A 371 -0.72 -24.09 10.29
N LEU A 372 0.47 -23.59 9.94
CA LEU A 372 1.62 -24.40 9.55
C LEU A 372 2.04 -25.38 10.65
N TRP A 373 1.95 -24.98 11.92
CA TRP A 373 2.30 -25.85 13.05
C TRP A 373 1.34 -27.01 13.24
N ALA A 374 0.06 -26.79 12.90
CA ALA A 374 -0.99 -27.81 13.05
C ALA A 374 -1.02 -28.79 11.87
N GLU A 375 -0.63 -28.35 10.67
CA GLU A 375 -0.73 -29.12 9.43
C GLU A 375 0.60 -29.21 8.66
N TRP A 376 1.72 -29.17 9.37
CA TRP A 376 3.06 -29.14 8.76
C TRP A 376 3.37 -30.37 7.90
N ASP A 377 2.76 -31.51 8.16
CA ASP A 377 2.85 -32.77 7.45
C ASP A 377 2.00 -32.80 6.15
N HIS A 378 1.06 -31.83 5.99
CA HIS A 378 0.17 -31.75 4.83
C HIS A 378 0.13 -30.37 4.17
N PRO A 379 1.26 -29.76 3.78
CA PRO A 379 1.32 -28.39 3.29
C PRO A 379 0.52 -28.17 2.00
N LEU A 380 0.43 -29.15 1.11
CA LEU A 380 -0.36 -29.06 -0.12
C LEU A 380 -1.87 -29.06 0.17
N ARG A 381 -2.31 -29.82 1.18
CA ARG A 381 -3.72 -29.80 1.62
C ARG A 381 -4.06 -28.43 2.19
N LEU A 382 -3.18 -27.88 3.04
CA LEU A 382 -3.36 -26.53 3.61
C LEU A 382 -3.46 -25.45 2.53
N LEU A 383 -2.57 -25.47 1.55
CA LEU A 383 -2.63 -24.55 0.39
C LEU A 383 -3.94 -24.71 -0.40
N GLY A 384 -4.36 -25.94 -0.65
CA GLY A 384 -5.63 -26.23 -1.33
C GLY A 384 -6.83 -25.72 -0.54
N THR A 385 -6.86 -25.93 0.78
CA THR A 385 -7.92 -25.41 1.66
C THR A 385 -7.99 -23.87 1.61
N ARG A 386 -6.84 -23.19 1.75
CA ARG A 386 -6.79 -21.71 1.67
C ARG A 386 -7.25 -21.18 0.31
N THR A 387 -6.81 -21.81 -0.76
CA THR A 387 -7.25 -21.45 -2.12
C THR A 387 -8.77 -21.58 -2.26
N SER A 388 -9.32 -22.70 -1.79
CA SER A 388 -10.76 -22.95 -1.83
C SER A 388 -11.55 -21.94 -0.98
N GLU A 389 -11.08 -21.59 0.22
CA GLU A 389 -11.69 -20.58 1.09
C GLU A 389 -11.75 -19.20 0.41
N LEU A 390 -10.64 -18.73 -0.14
CA LEU A 390 -10.57 -17.44 -0.82
C LEU A 390 -11.45 -17.39 -2.09
N GLN A 391 -11.52 -18.50 -2.81
CA GLN A 391 -12.38 -18.63 -3.98
C GLN A 391 -13.86 -18.69 -3.60
N GLN A 392 -14.21 -19.47 -2.57
CA GLN A 392 -15.59 -19.63 -2.12
C GLN A 392 -16.16 -18.39 -1.43
N ARG A 393 -15.32 -17.57 -0.79
CA ARG A 393 -15.75 -16.33 -0.13
C ARG A 393 -16.51 -15.41 -1.07
N PHE A 394 -16.06 -15.27 -2.30
CA PHE A 394 -16.82 -14.50 -3.28
C PHE A 394 -18.08 -15.23 -3.74
N ALA A 395 -17.96 -16.51 -4.11
CA ALA A 395 -19.07 -17.31 -4.63
C ALA A 395 -20.22 -17.46 -3.62
N ARG A 396 -19.90 -17.58 -2.33
CA ARG A 396 -20.88 -17.73 -1.24
C ARG A 396 -21.23 -16.40 -0.56
N ARG A 397 -20.63 -15.29 -0.99
CA ARG A 397 -20.77 -13.98 -0.37
C ARG A 397 -20.42 -13.97 1.12
N GLN A 398 -19.48 -14.82 1.50
CA GLN A 398 -18.88 -14.76 2.82
C GLN A 398 -18.01 -13.51 2.89
N ILE A 399 -18.41 -12.57 3.70
CA ILE A 399 -17.76 -11.27 3.81
C ILE A 399 -16.69 -11.36 4.90
N PRO A 400 -15.45 -10.94 4.61
CA PRO A 400 -14.37 -11.03 5.59
C PRO A 400 -14.48 -10.04 6.74
N THR A 401 -15.32 -9.00 6.63
CA THR A 401 -15.47 -8.01 7.70
C THR A 401 -16.77 -8.16 8.44
N ARG A 402 -16.76 -7.92 9.76
CA ARG A 402 -17.99 -7.91 10.57
C ARG A 402 -18.96 -6.82 10.11
N ALA A 403 -18.42 -5.72 9.55
CA ALA A 403 -19.18 -4.55 9.16
C ALA A 403 -20.17 -4.78 8.00
N THR A 404 -20.08 -5.89 7.28
CA THR A 404 -20.94 -6.15 6.12
C THR A 404 -21.62 -7.52 6.15
N ALA A 405 -21.35 -8.33 7.17
CA ALA A 405 -21.95 -9.67 7.30
C ALA A 405 -23.50 -9.62 7.36
N GLY A 406 -24.06 -8.61 8.01
CA GLY A 406 -25.52 -8.41 8.07
C GLY A 406 -26.16 -8.05 6.72
N LEU A 407 -25.36 -7.61 5.71
CA LEU A 407 -25.86 -7.23 4.40
C LEU A 407 -26.01 -8.41 3.40
N ILE A 408 -25.66 -9.64 3.79
CA ILE A 408 -25.80 -10.81 2.92
C ILE A 408 -27.22 -10.95 2.36
N PRO A 409 -28.32 -10.84 3.14
CA PRO A 409 -29.67 -10.92 2.62
C PRO A 409 -29.98 -9.83 1.57
N PHE A 410 -29.40 -8.63 1.73
CA PHE A 410 -29.53 -7.56 0.75
C PHE A 410 -28.78 -7.87 -0.55
N PHE A 411 -27.61 -8.48 -0.49
CA PHE A 411 -26.87 -8.88 -1.70
C PHE A 411 -27.61 -9.98 -2.47
N GLU A 412 -28.19 -10.94 -1.78
CA GLU A 412 -29.02 -11.98 -2.40
C GLU A 412 -30.30 -11.39 -3.04
N TYR A 413 -30.91 -10.43 -2.35
CA TYR A 413 -32.03 -9.67 -2.94
C TYR A 413 -31.60 -8.91 -4.20
N LEU A 414 -30.45 -8.24 -4.21
CA LEU A 414 -29.96 -7.54 -5.40
C LEU A 414 -29.82 -8.48 -6.59
N ASP A 415 -29.39 -9.73 -6.40
CA ASP A 415 -29.27 -10.70 -7.48
C ASP A 415 -30.62 -11.08 -8.07
N ARG A 416 -31.65 -11.14 -7.23
CA ARG A 416 -33.01 -11.48 -7.66
C ARG A 416 -33.75 -10.30 -8.26
N CYS A 417 -33.49 -9.07 -7.77
CA CYS A 417 -34.36 -7.91 -7.97
C CYS A 417 -33.69 -6.69 -8.63
N SER A 418 -32.44 -6.83 -9.06
CA SER A 418 -31.68 -5.75 -9.69
C SER A 418 -30.88 -6.28 -10.87
N THR A 419 -30.58 -5.42 -11.85
CA THR A 419 -29.71 -5.78 -12.98
C THR A 419 -28.24 -5.42 -12.69
N PRO A 420 -27.25 -6.05 -13.36
CA PRO A 420 -25.84 -5.70 -13.21
C PRO A 420 -25.50 -4.25 -13.57
N ASP A 421 -26.32 -3.61 -14.41
CA ASP A 421 -26.12 -2.20 -14.81
C ASP A 421 -26.54 -1.20 -13.73
N HIS A 422 -27.34 -1.62 -12.76
CA HIS A 422 -27.70 -0.81 -11.62
C HIS A 422 -26.49 -0.58 -10.72
N ARG A 423 -26.33 0.65 -10.27
CA ARG A 423 -25.23 1.06 -9.40
C ARG A 423 -25.68 1.18 -7.95
N LEU A 424 -24.72 1.16 -7.06
CA LEU A 424 -24.95 1.40 -5.64
C LEU A 424 -24.28 2.70 -5.22
N LEU A 425 -25.03 3.54 -4.53
CA LEU A 425 -24.49 4.69 -3.82
C LEU A 425 -24.15 4.25 -2.40
N VAL A 426 -22.89 4.39 -2.00
CA VAL A 426 -22.42 3.97 -0.69
C VAL A 426 -21.99 5.17 0.13
N GLY A 427 -22.71 5.46 1.20
CA GLY A 427 -22.30 6.40 2.23
C GLY A 427 -21.41 5.70 3.25
N GLY A 428 -20.48 6.46 3.85
CA GLY A 428 -19.54 5.89 4.82
C GLY A 428 -18.51 4.95 4.23
N TYR A 429 -17.69 4.35 5.10
CA TYR A 429 -16.52 3.57 4.67
C TYR A 429 -16.86 2.07 4.50
N LEU A 430 -17.85 1.77 3.65
CA LEU A 430 -18.26 0.39 3.31
C LEU A 430 -17.78 0.02 1.88
N VAL A 431 -16.49 0.18 1.64
CA VAL A 431 -15.85 0.06 0.31
C VAL A 431 -15.93 -1.32 -0.32
N GLU A 432 -16.15 -2.37 0.47
CA GLU A 432 -16.34 -3.73 0.01
C GLU A 432 -17.73 -4.03 -0.55
N VAL A 433 -18.71 -3.20 -0.20
CA VAL A 433 -20.11 -3.44 -0.56
C VAL A 433 -20.33 -3.55 -2.07
N PRO A 434 -19.83 -2.66 -2.93
CA PRO A 434 -20.02 -2.79 -4.38
C PRO A 434 -19.47 -4.10 -4.93
N PHE A 435 -18.30 -4.54 -4.46
CA PHE A 435 -17.68 -5.80 -4.90
C PHE A 435 -18.51 -7.02 -4.52
N PHE A 436 -18.91 -7.14 -3.25
CA PHE A 436 -19.72 -8.27 -2.80
C PHE A 436 -21.16 -8.23 -3.31
N ALA A 437 -21.72 -7.05 -3.52
CA ALA A 437 -23.02 -6.87 -4.15
C ALA A 437 -23.01 -7.15 -5.65
N ARG A 438 -21.83 -7.26 -6.28
CA ARG A 438 -21.67 -7.32 -7.74
C ARG A 438 -22.38 -6.16 -8.44
N ARG A 439 -22.24 -4.96 -7.91
CA ARG A 439 -22.82 -3.73 -8.47
C ARG A 439 -21.74 -2.66 -8.50
N ARG A 440 -21.66 -1.97 -9.64
CA ARG A 440 -20.76 -0.84 -9.78
C ARG A 440 -21.11 0.23 -8.76
N PHE A 441 -20.10 0.94 -8.24
CA PHE A 441 -20.37 2.10 -7.42
C PHE A 441 -20.88 3.28 -8.25
N ALA A 442 -21.73 4.09 -7.67
CA ALA A 442 -22.33 5.26 -8.29
C ALA A 442 -21.49 6.53 -8.06
N ALA A 443 -21.83 7.59 -8.78
CA ALA A 443 -21.30 8.94 -8.58
C ALA A 443 -19.79 9.08 -8.86
N GLY A 444 -19.15 8.08 -9.40
CA GLY A 444 -17.71 8.05 -9.59
C GLY A 444 -16.93 8.06 -8.26
N GLN A 445 -17.50 7.51 -7.20
CA GLN A 445 -16.85 7.37 -5.90
C GLN A 445 -17.21 6.02 -5.27
N PRO A 446 -16.22 5.23 -4.80
CA PRO A 446 -16.49 3.93 -4.19
C PRO A 446 -17.28 4.07 -2.88
N TYR A 447 -17.22 5.23 -2.24
CA TYR A 447 -17.97 5.58 -1.04
C TYR A 447 -17.99 7.10 -0.84
N PHE A 448 -19.00 7.63 -0.17
CA PHE A 448 -19.00 9.02 0.29
C PHE A 448 -18.45 9.07 1.71
N GLY A 449 -17.27 9.61 1.86
CA GLY A 449 -16.61 9.69 3.16
C GLY A 449 -15.26 10.38 3.09
N GLY A 450 -14.75 10.74 4.27
CA GLY A 450 -13.41 11.29 4.40
C GLY A 450 -13.20 12.59 3.65
N SER A 451 -12.19 12.60 2.81
CA SER A 451 -11.63 13.78 2.15
C SER A 451 -12.31 14.17 0.84
N PHE A 452 -13.28 13.40 0.37
CA PHE A 452 -13.96 13.65 -0.91
C PHE A 452 -15.13 14.66 -0.81
N GLY A 453 -15.33 15.32 0.33
CA GLY A 453 -16.50 16.12 0.67
C GLY A 453 -16.55 17.58 0.17
N GLY A 454 -15.63 18.01 -0.71
CA GLY A 454 -15.66 19.37 -1.27
C GLY A 454 -16.90 19.62 -2.13
N GLU A 455 -17.41 20.86 -2.13
CA GLU A 455 -18.65 21.21 -2.85
C GLU A 455 -18.58 20.91 -4.35
N GLU A 456 -17.46 21.19 -5.00
CA GLU A 456 -17.25 20.88 -6.42
C GLU A 456 -17.29 19.37 -6.68
N GLY A 457 -16.66 18.58 -5.81
CA GLY A 457 -16.73 17.12 -5.85
C GLY A 457 -18.14 16.59 -5.69
N GLN A 458 -18.93 17.16 -4.78
CA GLN A 458 -20.35 16.80 -4.61
C GLN A 458 -21.18 17.16 -5.84
N ARG A 459 -20.96 18.33 -6.44
CA ARG A 459 -21.64 18.71 -7.68
C ARG A 459 -21.31 17.79 -8.85
N LEU A 460 -20.05 17.37 -8.97
CA LEU A 460 -19.63 16.37 -9.96
C LEU A 460 -20.31 15.02 -9.71
N ALA A 461 -20.33 14.55 -8.47
CA ALA A 461 -21.00 13.31 -8.08
C ALA A 461 -22.49 13.35 -8.42
N LEU A 462 -23.19 14.47 -8.13
CA LEU A 462 -24.59 14.64 -8.47
C LEU A 462 -24.87 14.66 -9.97
N ARG A 463 -23.98 15.24 -10.79
CA ARG A 463 -24.12 15.14 -12.26
C ARG A 463 -24.07 13.70 -12.71
N ARG A 464 -23.10 12.91 -12.21
CA ARG A 464 -22.95 11.48 -12.54
C ARG A 464 -24.15 10.65 -12.08
N ILE A 465 -24.62 10.82 -10.84
CA ILE A 465 -25.79 10.10 -10.32
C ILE A 465 -27.03 10.31 -11.22
N ARG A 466 -27.19 11.51 -11.79
CA ARG A 466 -28.34 11.80 -12.68
C ARG A 466 -28.26 11.12 -14.03
N GLU A 467 -27.08 10.71 -14.46
CA GLU A 467 -26.81 10.00 -15.71
C GLU A 467 -26.77 8.46 -15.50
N GLU A 468 -26.75 8.03 -14.23
CA GLU A 468 -26.64 6.63 -13.82
C GLU A 468 -27.99 6.10 -13.31
N ILE A 469 -28.18 4.77 -13.39
CA ILE A 469 -29.32 4.10 -12.76
C ILE A 469 -28.88 3.63 -11.37
N VAL A 470 -29.35 4.34 -10.34
CA VAL A 470 -28.96 4.13 -8.95
C VAL A 470 -30.20 3.85 -8.09
N PRO A 471 -30.76 2.63 -8.13
CA PRO A 471 -31.96 2.29 -7.38
C PRO A 471 -31.79 2.36 -5.87
N PHE A 472 -30.56 2.13 -5.37
CA PHE A 472 -30.29 1.96 -3.95
C PHE A 472 -29.15 2.82 -3.47
N ALA A 473 -29.34 3.40 -2.26
CA ALA A 473 -28.27 4.03 -1.47
C ALA A 473 -28.15 3.32 -0.13
N ILE A 474 -26.94 3.18 0.35
CA ILE A 474 -26.58 2.47 1.59
C ILE A 474 -25.87 3.44 2.50
N ILE A 475 -26.43 3.71 3.68
CA ILE A 475 -25.94 4.70 4.63
C ILE A 475 -25.77 4.06 6.00
N PRO A 476 -24.53 3.90 6.50
CA PRO A 476 -24.30 3.43 7.86
C PRO A 476 -24.59 4.52 8.89
N SER A 477 -25.13 4.12 10.05
CA SER A 477 -25.61 5.02 11.12
C SER A 477 -24.51 5.93 11.69
N ASP A 478 -23.28 5.42 11.80
CA ASP A 478 -22.11 6.18 12.26
C ASP A 478 -21.68 7.27 11.27
N TYR A 479 -22.20 7.22 10.04
CA TYR A 479 -21.88 8.17 8.97
C TYR A 479 -23.02 9.11 8.60
N ALA A 480 -24.22 8.92 9.13
CA ALA A 480 -25.38 9.72 8.80
C ALA A 480 -25.16 11.22 9.07
N SER A 481 -24.62 11.57 10.25
CA SER A 481 -24.29 12.96 10.61
C SER A 481 -23.15 13.54 9.75
N ALA A 482 -22.21 12.73 9.32
CA ALA A 482 -21.13 13.16 8.42
C ALA A 482 -21.65 13.43 7.01
N ILE A 483 -22.62 12.66 6.51
CA ILE A 483 -23.29 12.92 5.23
C ILE A 483 -24.05 14.24 5.32
N GLU A 484 -24.85 14.46 6.34
CA GLU A 484 -25.61 15.69 6.55
C GLU A 484 -24.72 16.94 6.61
N SER A 485 -23.61 16.89 7.34
CA SER A 485 -22.76 18.05 7.59
C SER A 485 -21.72 18.30 6.49
N ARG A 486 -21.11 17.25 5.94
CA ARG A 486 -19.97 17.35 5.00
C ARG A 486 -20.37 17.14 3.54
N PHE A 487 -21.44 16.37 3.31
CA PHE A 487 -21.94 16.04 1.99
C PHE A 487 -23.36 16.59 1.78
N TYR A 488 -23.61 17.80 2.25
CA TYR A 488 -24.94 18.40 2.33
C TYR A 488 -25.71 18.41 1.00
N LEU A 489 -25.02 18.54 -0.15
CA LEU A 489 -25.67 18.48 -1.46
C LEU A 489 -26.14 17.04 -1.78
N ILE A 490 -25.37 16.05 -1.38
CA ILE A 490 -25.74 14.63 -1.52
C ILE A 490 -26.88 14.31 -0.55
N ASP A 491 -26.83 14.78 0.69
CA ASP A 491 -27.89 14.61 1.68
C ASP A 491 -29.21 15.19 1.18
N GLN A 492 -29.22 16.44 0.68
CA GLN A 492 -30.41 17.08 0.11
C GLN A 492 -30.97 16.25 -1.06
N TYR A 493 -30.11 15.73 -1.94
CA TYR A 493 -30.55 14.90 -3.06
C TYR A 493 -31.17 13.59 -2.58
N LEU A 494 -30.55 12.93 -1.60
CA LEU A 494 -31.07 11.68 -1.03
C LEU A 494 -32.42 11.90 -0.35
N ARG A 495 -32.57 12.92 0.49
CA ARG A 495 -33.83 13.25 1.16
C ARG A 495 -34.97 13.60 0.18
N ALA A 496 -34.64 14.22 -0.94
CA ALA A 496 -35.63 14.62 -1.94
C ALA A 496 -36.10 13.45 -2.83
N ARG A 497 -35.28 12.40 -2.98
CA ARG A 497 -35.51 11.36 -4.00
C ARG A 497 -35.58 9.94 -3.45
N TYR A 498 -34.96 9.67 -2.30
CA TYR A 498 -34.91 8.33 -1.73
C TYR A 498 -35.80 8.23 -0.50
N MET A 499 -36.37 7.05 -0.30
CA MET A 499 -37.08 6.68 0.92
C MET A 499 -36.42 5.50 1.60
N LEU A 500 -36.56 5.39 2.92
CA LEU A 500 -36.08 4.27 3.67
C LEU A 500 -36.82 2.99 3.25
N MET A 501 -36.08 2.01 2.78
CA MET A 501 -36.61 0.67 2.47
C MET A 501 -36.54 -0.24 3.69
N THR A 502 -35.38 -0.28 4.34
CA THR A 502 -35.15 -1.08 5.55
C THR A 502 -33.90 -0.64 6.29
N GLU A 503 -33.78 -1.05 7.55
CA GLU A 503 -32.58 -0.95 8.35
C GLU A 503 -32.04 -2.34 8.67
N VAL A 504 -30.74 -2.52 8.49
CA VAL A 504 -30.05 -3.79 8.70
C VAL A 504 -29.06 -3.63 9.84
N PRO A 505 -29.24 -4.30 10.98
CA PRO A 505 -28.22 -4.34 12.02
C PRO A 505 -27.04 -5.19 11.54
N VAL A 506 -25.86 -4.59 11.56
CA VAL A 506 -24.62 -5.23 11.11
C VAL A 506 -23.77 -5.65 12.31
N SER A 507 -23.80 -4.86 13.38
CA SER A 507 -23.24 -5.16 14.69
C SER A 507 -24.09 -4.47 15.77
N ASP A 508 -23.74 -4.69 17.04
CA ASP A 508 -24.43 -4.04 18.16
C ASP A 508 -24.36 -2.51 18.11
N GLU A 509 -23.36 -1.96 17.44
CA GLU A 509 -23.12 -0.51 17.35
C GLU A 509 -23.41 0.07 15.95
N LEU A 510 -23.58 -0.77 14.92
CA LEU A 510 -23.70 -0.35 13.53
C LEU A 510 -24.99 -0.85 12.88
N VAL A 511 -25.85 0.09 12.52
CA VAL A 511 -27.04 -0.14 11.70
C VAL A 511 -26.81 0.49 10.32
N VAL A 512 -27.23 -0.19 9.27
CA VAL A 512 -27.12 0.29 7.88
C VAL A 512 -28.52 0.54 7.34
N SER A 513 -28.82 1.80 7.00
CA SER A 513 -30.05 2.18 6.31
C SER A 513 -29.92 1.90 4.82
N ILE A 514 -30.82 1.14 4.25
CA ILE A 514 -30.94 0.88 2.83
C ILE A 514 -32.07 1.74 2.31
N LEU A 515 -31.73 2.68 1.44
CA LEU A 515 -32.66 3.62 0.83
C LEU A 515 -32.96 3.18 -0.61
N VAL A 516 -34.19 3.41 -1.07
CA VAL A 516 -34.63 3.14 -2.43
C VAL A 516 -35.09 4.41 -3.14
N ASP A 517 -34.75 4.57 -4.41
CA ASP A 517 -35.20 5.72 -5.23
C ASP A 517 -36.73 5.65 -5.43
N SER A 518 -37.45 6.59 -4.82
CA SER A 518 -38.90 6.69 -4.86
C SER A 518 -39.48 7.09 -6.21
N THR A 519 -38.62 7.57 -7.11
CA THR A 519 -39.04 7.98 -8.47
C THR A 519 -38.99 6.84 -9.48
N MET A 520 -38.37 5.72 -9.13
CA MET A 520 -38.31 4.53 -9.97
C MET A 520 -39.56 3.66 -9.78
N VAL A 521 -40.11 3.19 -10.88
CA VAL A 521 -41.26 2.28 -10.86
C VAL A 521 -40.78 0.86 -10.69
N PRO A 522 -41.14 0.16 -9.60
CA PRO A 522 -40.78 -1.23 -9.42
C PRO A 522 -41.46 -2.14 -10.48
N SER A 523 -40.72 -3.10 -11.00
CA SER A 523 -41.26 -4.15 -11.89
C SER A 523 -42.07 -5.22 -11.11
N GLY A 524 -41.93 -5.25 -9.78
CA GLY A 524 -42.61 -6.19 -8.89
C GLY A 524 -42.11 -6.12 -7.47
N ARG A 525 -42.35 -7.18 -6.70
CA ARG A 525 -41.85 -7.33 -5.33
C ARG A 525 -41.11 -8.66 -5.17
N ASP A 526 -40.03 -8.66 -4.42
CA ASP A 526 -39.31 -9.88 -4.04
C ASP A 526 -40.20 -10.77 -3.14
N ARG A 527 -40.19 -12.07 -3.42
CA ARG A 527 -41.04 -13.03 -2.69
C ARG A 527 -40.58 -13.27 -1.26
N GLU A 528 -39.29 -13.11 -0.97
CA GLU A 528 -38.72 -13.38 0.34
C GLU A 528 -38.77 -12.15 1.25
N THR A 529 -38.43 -10.98 0.71
CA THR A 529 -38.31 -9.76 1.49
C THR A 529 -39.49 -8.81 1.37
N SER A 530 -40.36 -9.01 0.36
CA SER A 530 -41.41 -8.08 -0.03
C SER A 530 -40.90 -6.71 -0.53
N TRP A 531 -39.60 -6.54 -0.72
CA TRP A 531 -39.00 -5.30 -1.20
C TRP A 531 -39.24 -5.09 -2.70
N PRO A 532 -39.19 -3.83 -3.19
CA PRO A 532 -39.43 -3.53 -4.60
C PRO A 532 -38.33 -4.10 -5.51
N CYS A 533 -38.69 -4.71 -6.65
CA CYS A 533 -37.76 -5.17 -7.66
C CYS A 533 -37.67 -4.18 -8.84
N PHE A 534 -36.46 -4.06 -9.42
CA PHE A 534 -36.17 -3.15 -10.54
C PHE A 534 -35.44 -3.92 -11.67
N ARG A 535 -36.08 -4.93 -12.24
CA ARG A 535 -35.56 -5.69 -13.39
C ARG A 535 -36.14 -5.22 -14.69
#